data_5ddde1f1f578e7992f81a395344ccdaf
#
_entry.id   5ddde1f1f578e7992f81a395344ccdaf
#
_cell.length_a   1.000
_cell.length_b   1.000
_cell.length_c   1.000
_cell.angle_alpha   90.00
_cell.angle_beta   90.00
_cell.angle_gamma   90.00
#
_symmetry.space_group_name_H-M   'P 1'
#
loop_
_entity.id
_entity.type
_entity.pdbx_description
1 polymer ?
#
loop_
_entity_poly.entity_id
_entity_poly.type
_entity_poly.pdbx_seq_one_letter_code
_entity_poly.pdbx_strand_id
1 'polypeptide(L)'
;DILYHEIKAYQTRSGVKVIALFMGLAASGGYYVALPADRIVAHPTSLTGSIGVIFIRPQIEGLMDKIGVAVVVNKSGVNKDMGSPFRARTAEEDALIQDLTDQLAQRFIKLVGNHRQITPAVQQEIRTARVFLADRALELGLVDEIGYTSDALAAARLAAGLGDDARVVVYRRNEYPDDTVYNSAALG
;
A
#
# COMPACT_ATOMS: atom_id res chain seq x y z
N ASP A 1 1.84 -3.77 7.24
CA ASP A 1 1.65 -5.15 7.73
C ASP A 1 0.63 -5.23 8.87
N ILE A 2 0.67 -4.33 9.87
CA ILE A 2 -0.26 -4.35 11.02
C ILE A 2 -1.72 -4.24 10.55
N LEU A 3 -2.06 -3.25 9.73
CA LEU A 3 -3.43 -3.09 9.22
C LEU A 3 -3.90 -4.31 8.42
N TYR A 4 -3.04 -4.88 7.59
CA TYR A 4 -3.31 -6.14 6.90
C TYR A 4 -3.68 -7.26 7.89
N HIS A 5 -2.86 -7.43 8.93
CA HIS A 5 -3.08 -8.43 9.97
C HIS A 5 -4.41 -8.22 10.70
N GLU A 6 -4.71 -6.99 11.11
CA GLU A 6 -5.94 -6.67 11.84
C GLU A 6 -7.20 -6.90 11.00
N ILE A 7 -7.18 -6.59 9.69
CA ILE A 7 -8.30 -6.89 8.79
C ILE A 7 -8.50 -8.41 8.71
N LYS A 8 -7.43 -9.19 8.52
CA LYS A 8 -7.51 -10.66 8.51
C LYS A 8 -8.04 -11.21 9.83
N ALA A 9 -7.54 -10.76 10.95
CA ALA A 9 -7.98 -11.18 12.28
C ALA A 9 -9.46 -10.81 12.51
N TYR A 10 -9.88 -9.63 12.07
CA TYR A 10 -11.27 -9.20 12.14
C TYR A 10 -12.20 -10.11 11.31
N GLN A 11 -11.86 -10.38 10.05
CA GLN A 11 -12.61 -11.31 9.20
C GLN A 11 -12.73 -12.70 9.85
N THR A 12 -11.61 -13.23 10.35
CA THR A 12 -11.58 -14.56 10.98
C THR A 12 -12.45 -14.62 12.23
N ARG A 13 -12.42 -13.57 13.07
CA ARG A 13 -13.16 -13.52 14.33
C ARG A 13 -14.66 -13.26 14.14
N SER A 14 -15.01 -12.40 13.19
CA SER A 14 -16.40 -11.93 13.00
C SER A 14 -17.15 -12.64 11.88
N GLY A 15 -16.46 -13.31 10.96
CA GLY A 15 -17.08 -13.87 9.74
C GLY A 15 -17.53 -12.79 8.72
N VAL A 16 -17.26 -11.52 8.99
CA VAL A 16 -17.72 -10.39 8.15
C VAL A 16 -16.94 -10.37 6.84
N LYS A 17 -17.64 -10.10 5.75
CA LYS A 17 -17.07 -9.87 4.44
C LYS A 17 -16.50 -8.46 4.31
N VAL A 18 -15.34 -8.34 3.70
CA VAL A 18 -14.65 -7.07 3.49
C VAL A 18 -14.52 -6.80 1.99
N ILE A 19 -15.07 -5.70 1.54
CA ILE A 19 -14.91 -5.21 0.17
C ILE A 19 -14.03 -3.97 0.22
N ALA A 20 -12.92 -3.99 -0.53
CA ALA A 20 -12.07 -2.81 -0.70
C ALA A 20 -12.55 -2.01 -1.90
N LEU A 21 -12.73 -0.70 -1.73
CA LEU A 21 -13.06 0.21 -2.82
C LEU A 21 -11.93 1.22 -3.03
N PHE A 22 -11.36 1.25 -4.23
CA PHE A 22 -10.38 2.24 -4.64
C PHE A 22 -11.07 3.41 -5.33
N MET A 23 -11.07 4.58 -4.71
CA MET A 23 -11.71 5.80 -5.24
C MET A 23 -10.72 6.81 -5.84
N GLY A 24 -9.44 6.47 -5.87
CA GLY A 24 -8.37 7.33 -6.35
C GLY A 24 -7.03 6.61 -6.28
N LEU A 25 -6.07 7.10 -5.50
CA LEU A 25 -4.77 6.46 -5.33
C LEU A 25 -4.82 5.37 -4.24
N ALA A 26 -4.74 4.12 -4.66
CA ALA A 26 -4.66 2.95 -3.78
C ALA A 26 -3.47 2.06 -4.21
N ALA A 27 -2.26 2.62 -4.13
CA ALA A 27 -1.03 1.99 -4.56
C ALA A 27 -0.10 1.67 -3.38
N SER A 28 0.91 0.83 -3.59
CA SER A 28 1.91 0.47 -2.59
C SER A 28 1.26 0.02 -1.26
N GLY A 29 1.46 0.75 -0.17
CA GLY A 29 0.84 0.46 1.12
C GLY A 29 -0.69 0.40 1.09
N GLY A 30 -1.35 1.22 0.26
CA GLY A 30 -2.80 1.18 0.06
C GLY A 30 -3.26 -0.13 -0.56
N TYR A 31 -2.55 -0.62 -1.59
CA TYR A 31 -2.81 -1.93 -2.18
C TYR A 31 -2.53 -3.07 -1.18
N TYR A 32 -1.42 -2.96 -0.41
CA TYR A 32 -1.06 -3.94 0.62
C TYR A 32 -2.18 -4.14 1.64
N VAL A 33 -2.77 -3.04 2.12
CA VAL A 33 -3.85 -3.07 3.12
C VAL A 33 -5.14 -3.66 2.53
N ALA A 34 -5.38 -3.49 1.23
CA ALA A 34 -6.56 -4.03 0.56
C ALA A 34 -6.48 -5.53 0.24
N LEU A 35 -5.28 -6.12 0.21
CA LEU A 35 -5.09 -7.53 -0.15
C LEU A 35 -5.96 -8.54 0.63
N PRO A 36 -6.23 -8.38 1.96
CA PRO A 36 -7.06 -9.32 2.69
C PRO A 36 -8.56 -9.21 2.36
N ALA A 37 -9.00 -8.20 1.60
CA ALA A 37 -10.40 -8.08 1.23
C ALA A 37 -10.89 -9.27 0.41
N ASP A 38 -12.16 -9.66 0.59
CA ASP A 38 -12.82 -10.70 -0.19
C ASP A 38 -13.00 -10.28 -1.66
N ARG A 39 -13.10 -8.97 -1.93
CA ARG A 39 -13.19 -8.38 -3.26
C ARG A 39 -12.60 -6.96 -3.26
N ILE A 40 -11.96 -6.60 -4.37
CA ILE A 40 -11.41 -5.26 -4.62
C ILE A 40 -12.14 -4.66 -5.82
N VAL A 41 -12.86 -3.58 -5.60
CA VAL A 41 -13.51 -2.77 -6.64
C VAL A 41 -12.69 -1.51 -6.85
N ALA A 42 -12.37 -1.18 -8.10
CA ALA A 42 -11.62 0.02 -8.43
C ALA A 42 -12.47 0.99 -9.25
N HIS A 43 -12.54 2.24 -8.85
CA HIS A 43 -13.10 3.29 -9.68
C HIS A 43 -12.33 3.39 -11.00
N PRO A 44 -12.97 3.69 -12.15
CA PRO A 44 -12.32 3.70 -13.48
C PRO A 44 -11.03 4.53 -13.56
N THR A 45 -10.94 5.61 -12.81
CA THR A 45 -9.76 6.51 -12.79
C THR A 45 -8.79 6.22 -11.65
N SER A 46 -8.99 5.13 -10.91
CA SER A 46 -8.09 4.77 -9.81
C SER A 46 -6.71 4.36 -10.30
N LEU A 47 -5.72 4.75 -9.52
CA LEU A 47 -4.33 4.33 -9.68
C LEU A 47 -3.97 3.32 -8.59
N THR A 48 -3.39 2.19 -8.99
CA THR A 48 -3.00 1.11 -8.08
C THR A 48 -1.66 0.48 -8.49
N GLY A 49 -1.29 -0.65 -7.90
CA GLY A 49 0.01 -1.25 -8.15
C GLY A 49 1.10 -0.67 -7.26
N SER A 50 2.22 -0.24 -7.83
CA SER A 50 3.40 0.20 -7.07
C SER A 50 3.80 -0.85 -6.01
N ILE A 51 3.80 -2.14 -6.44
CA ILE A 51 4.10 -3.29 -5.58
C ILE A 51 5.61 -3.38 -5.43
N GLY A 52 6.12 -2.63 -4.46
CA GLY A 52 7.55 -2.51 -4.22
C GLY A 52 7.87 -1.72 -2.97
N VAL A 53 9.16 -1.56 -2.73
CA VAL A 53 9.70 -0.85 -1.57
C VAL A 53 10.78 0.11 -2.05
N ILE A 54 10.84 1.28 -1.44
CA ILE A 54 11.83 2.30 -1.73
C ILE A 54 12.43 2.83 -0.43
N PHE A 55 13.76 2.98 -0.41
CA PHE A 55 14.49 3.74 0.61
C PHE A 55 15.11 4.97 -0.05
N ILE A 56 14.67 6.15 0.35
CA ILE A 56 15.22 7.43 -0.13
C ILE A 56 16.21 7.93 0.92
N ARG A 57 17.46 8.12 0.50
CA ARG A 57 18.56 8.57 1.37
C ARG A 57 19.20 9.82 0.77
N PRO A 58 18.79 11.03 1.18
CA PRO A 58 19.48 12.25 0.77
C PRO A 58 20.92 12.23 1.31
N GLN A 59 21.85 12.81 0.58
CA GLN A 59 23.24 13.04 1.02
C GLN A 59 23.53 14.53 0.97
N ILE A 60 23.94 15.11 2.08
CA ILE A 60 24.21 16.55 2.23
C ILE A 60 25.64 16.84 2.69
N GLU A 61 26.50 15.83 2.78
CA GLU A 61 27.92 15.95 3.15
C GLU A 61 28.62 17.04 2.34
N GLY A 62 28.55 16.96 1.01
CA GLY A 62 29.22 17.94 0.15
C GLY A 62 28.65 19.37 0.23
N LEU A 63 27.42 19.54 0.72
CA LEU A 63 26.89 20.87 1.05
C LEU A 63 27.47 21.38 2.34
N MET A 64 27.55 20.51 3.36
CA MET A 64 28.09 20.83 4.68
C MET A 64 29.56 21.28 4.57
N ASP A 65 30.35 20.60 3.76
CA ASP A 65 31.74 20.98 3.49
C ASP A 65 31.86 22.41 2.93
N LYS A 66 30.94 22.77 2.02
CA LYS A 66 30.93 24.13 1.40
C LYS A 66 30.57 25.24 2.39
N ILE A 67 29.78 24.94 3.42
CA ILE A 67 29.35 25.94 4.42
C ILE A 67 30.12 25.83 5.73
N GLY A 68 31.13 24.94 5.81
CA GLY A 68 32.00 24.80 6.99
C GLY A 68 31.31 24.13 8.18
N VAL A 69 30.30 23.27 7.97
CA VAL A 69 29.63 22.52 9.03
C VAL A 69 30.22 21.11 9.10
N ALA A 70 30.66 20.70 10.29
CA ALA A 70 31.11 19.33 10.56
C ALA A 70 30.16 18.62 11.51
N VAL A 71 29.90 17.33 11.25
CA VAL A 71 29.13 16.46 12.14
C VAL A 71 30.07 15.41 12.71
N VAL A 72 30.09 15.34 14.05
CA VAL A 72 30.86 14.32 14.79
C VAL A 72 29.90 13.26 15.31
N VAL A 73 30.17 11.99 15.01
CA VAL A 73 29.33 10.87 15.41
C VAL A 73 30.11 9.92 16.29
N ASN A 74 29.63 9.67 17.51
CA ASN A 74 30.09 8.59 18.37
C ASN A 74 29.10 7.42 18.26
N LYS A 75 29.55 6.25 17.81
CA LYS A 75 28.68 5.11 17.57
C LYS A 75 29.21 3.83 18.19
N SER A 76 28.30 3.02 18.70
CA SER A 76 28.62 1.74 19.36
C SER A 76 28.89 0.58 18.38
N GLY A 77 28.62 0.79 17.09
CA GLY A 77 28.84 -0.24 16.04
C GLY A 77 28.98 0.42 14.68
N VAL A 78 29.69 -0.25 13.77
CA VAL A 78 30.06 0.28 12.45
C VAL A 78 28.84 0.72 11.63
N ASN A 79 27.75 -0.04 11.69
CA ASN A 79 26.53 0.21 10.91
C ASN A 79 25.46 1.01 11.66
N LYS A 80 25.76 1.56 12.86
CA LYS A 80 24.75 2.25 13.66
C LYS A 80 24.25 3.57 13.04
N ASP A 81 25.06 4.17 12.20
CA ASP A 81 24.76 5.38 11.44
C ASP A 81 24.55 5.10 9.93
N MET A 82 24.25 3.84 9.59
CA MET A 82 23.95 3.41 8.22
C MET A 82 22.79 4.26 7.64
N GLY A 83 23.01 4.80 6.43
CA GLY A 83 22.06 5.70 5.79
C GLY A 83 22.12 7.15 6.27
N SER A 84 23.10 7.53 7.10
CA SER A 84 23.31 8.92 7.51
C SER A 84 23.44 9.85 6.31
N PRO A 85 22.73 11.01 6.28
CA PRO A 85 22.87 11.99 5.23
C PRO A 85 24.16 12.83 5.35
N PHE A 86 24.85 12.75 6.50
CA PHE A 86 25.92 13.66 6.91
C PHE A 86 27.33 13.15 6.59
N ARG A 87 27.47 11.98 6.01
CA ARG A 87 28.76 11.42 5.56
C ARG A 87 28.60 10.65 4.26
N ALA A 88 29.69 10.41 3.58
CA ALA A 88 29.70 9.53 2.43
C ALA A 88 29.17 8.14 2.76
N ARG A 89 28.41 7.57 1.86
CA ARG A 89 27.93 6.19 1.93
C ARG A 89 29.05 5.22 1.56
N THR A 90 28.99 4.03 2.06
CA THR A 90 29.90 2.93 1.67
C THR A 90 29.18 1.92 0.76
N ALA A 91 29.94 1.20 -0.06
CA ALA A 91 29.39 0.13 -0.90
C ALA A 91 28.76 -0.99 -0.06
N GLU A 92 29.32 -1.27 1.13
CA GLU A 92 28.76 -2.24 2.08
C GLU A 92 27.40 -1.82 2.59
N GLU A 93 27.25 -0.55 3.00
CA GLU A 93 25.95 0.00 3.43
C GLU A 93 24.91 -0.03 2.31
N ASP A 94 25.32 0.28 1.08
CA ASP A 94 24.44 0.23 -0.08
C ASP A 94 23.94 -1.21 -0.33
N ALA A 95 24.81 -2.20 -0.20
CA ALA A 95 24.44 -3.60 -0.33
C ALA A 95 23.49 -4.06 0.78
N LEU A 96 23.74 -3.68 2.04
CA LEU A 96 22.88 -4.01 3.17
C LEU A 96 21.48 -3.41 3.02
N ILE A 97 21.38 -2.14 2.61
CA ILE A 97 20.08 -1.48 2.42
C ILE A 97 19.35 -2.05 1.19
N GLN A 98 20.08 -2.40 0.12
CA GLN A 98 19.48 -3.06 -1.03
C GLN A 98 18.91 -4.44 -0.65
N ASP A 99 19.65 -5.23 0.12
CA ASP A 99 19.16 -6.53 0.61
C ASP A 99 17.88 -6.40 1.44
N LEU A 100 17.84 -5.44 2.37
CA LEU A 100 16.61 -5.14 3.13
C LEU A 100 15.44 -4.73 2.22
N THR A 101 15.71 -3.90 1.20
CA THR A 101 14.72 -3.48 0.22
C THR A 101 14.16 -4.66 -0.54
N ASP A 102 15.05 -5.56 -0.99
CA ASP A 102 14.68 -6.74 -1.76
C ASP A 102 13.88 -7.74 -0.92
N GLN A 103 14.26 -7.98 0.32
CA GLN A 103 13.51 -8.85 1.24
C GLN A 103 12.09 -8.33 1.49
N LEU A 104 11.93 -7.03 1.73
CA LEU A 104 10.62 -6.41 1.92
C LEU A 104 9.77 -6.45 0.64
N ALA A 105 10.38 -6.20 -0.53
CA ALA A 105 9.72 -6.30 -1.82
C ALA A 105 9.27 -7.73 -2.11
N GLN A 106 10.11 -8.73 -1.86
CA GLN A 106 9.76 -10.15 -2.02
C GLN A 106 8.60 -10.56 -1.11
N ARG A 107 8.59 -10.08 0.15
CA ARG A 107 7.46 -10.29 1.07
C ARG A 107 6.15 -9.74 0.48
N PHE A 108 6.18 -8.51 -0.05
CA PHE A 108 4.98 -7.90 -0.65
C PHE A 108 4.50 -8.69 -1.86
N ILE A 109 5.38 -9.03 -2.79
CA ILE A 109 5.06 -9.84 -3.98
C ILE A 109 4.49 -11.20 -3.59
N LYS A 110 5.06 -11.85 -2.57
CA LYS A 110 4.53 -13.12 -2.05
C LYS A 110 3.11 -12.97 -1.50
N LEU A 111 2.83 -11.88 -0.78
CA LEU A 111 1.48 -11.59 -0.29
C LEU A 111 0.51 -11.38 -1.45
N VAL A 112 0.89 -10.65 -2.48
CA VAL A 112 0.06 -10.51 -3.69
C VAL A 112 -0.24 -11.88 -4.29
N GLY A 113 0.77 -12.73 -4.47
CA GLY A 113 0.58 -14.09 -5.00
C GLY A 113 -0.29 -14.99 -4.11
N ASN A 114 -0.37 -14.75 -2.80
CA ASN A 114 -1.24 -15.50 -1.89
C ASN A 114 -2.71 -15.08 -1.99
N HIS A 115 -2.99 -13.85 -2.42
CA HIS A 115 -4.34 -13.28 -2.49
C HIS A 115 -4.88 -13.16 -3.92
N ARG A 116 -3.98 -13.13 -4.90
CA ARG A 116 -4.34 -12.92 -6.31
C ARG A 116 -3.81 -14.06 -7.17
N GLN A 117 -4.66 -14.54 -8.07
CA GLN A 117 -4.28 -15.59 -9.02
C GLN A 117 -3.51 -14.97 -10.18
N ILE A 118 -2.23 -14.65 -9.95
CA ILE A 118 -1.36 -14.01 -10.95
C ILE A 118 -0.46 -15.04 -11.65
N THR A 119 -0.33 -14.89 -12.95
CA THR A 119 0.59 -15.71 -13.76
C THR A 119 2.04 -15.29 -13.53
N PRO A 120 3.04 -16.14 -13.89
CA PRO A 120 4.45 -15.75 -13.83
C PRO A 120 4.77 -14.49 -14.65
N ALA A 121 4.10 -14.26 -15.78
CA ALA A 121 4.28 -13.06 -16.59
C ALA A 121 3.78 -11.81 -15.86
N VAL A 122 2.60 -11.88 -15.25
CA VAL A 122 2.07 -10.80 -14.40
C VAL A 122 2.99 -10.55 -13.21
N GLN A 123 3.52 -11.61 -12.59
CA GLN A 123 4.45 -11.46 -11.48
C GLN A 123 5.71 -10.70 -11.89
N GLN A 124 6.23 -10.92 -13.10
CA GLN A 124 7.35 -10.14 -13.61
C GLN A 124 6.98 -8.67 -13.86
N GLU A 125 5.78 -8.41 -14.38
CA GLU A 125 5.33 -7.03 -14.61
C GLU A 125 5.18 -6.26 -13.29
N ILE A 126 4.55 -6.84 -12.27
CA ILE A 126 4.38 -6.18 -10.97
C ILE A 126 5.70 -5.96 -10.22
N ARG A 127 6.73 -6.80 -10.46
CA ARG A 127 8.09 -6.62 -9.89
C ARG A 127 8.76 -5.33 -10.35
N THR A 128 8.31 -4.72 -11.43
CA THR A 128 8.80 -3.41 -11.87
C THR A 128 8.32 -2.26 -10.97
N ALA A 129 7.44 -2.55 -10.00
CA ALA A 129 6.82 -1.60 -9.07
C ALA A 129 6.13 -0.40 -9.75
N ARG A 130 5.66 -0.58 -11.00
CA ARG A 130 4.94 0.47 -11.72
C ARG A 130 3.52 0.64 -11.19
N VAL A 131 2.96 1.82 -11.45
CA VAL A 131 1.55 2.15 -11.19
C VAL A 131 0.72 1.75 -12.41
N PHE A 132 -0.52 1.31 -12.17
CA PHE A 132 -1.48 0.91 -13.19
C PHE A 132 -2.78 1.69 -13.02
N LEU A 133 -3.44 2.01 -14.13
CA LEU A 133 -4.85 2.40 -14.14
C LEU A 133 -5.73 1.17 -13.85
N ALA A 134 -6.98 1.42 -13.44
CA ALA A 134 -7.93 0.40 -13.04
C ALA A 134 -8.12 -0.69 -14.12
N ASP A 135 -8.26 -0.32 -15.40
CA ASP A 135 -8.42 -1.27 -16.50
C ASP A 135 -7.24 -2.24 -16.57
N ARG A 136 -6.02 -1.72 -16.53
CA ARG A 136 -4.84 -2.58 -16.57
C ARG A 136 -4.71 -3.43 -15.32
N ALA A 137 -5.06 -2.90 -14.16
CA ALA A 137 -5.05 -3.66 -12.91
C ALA A 137 -6.07 -4.82 -12.93
N LEU A 138 -7.23 -4.64 -13.58
CA LEU A 138 -8.21 -5.69 -13.79
C LEU A 138 -7.65 -6.79 -14.71
N GLU A 139 -7.07 -6.42 -15.85
CA GLU A 139 -6.42 -7.38 -16.77
C GLU A 139 -5.32 -8.21 -16.09
N LEU A 140 -4.57 -7.59 -15.19
CA LEU A 140 -3.51 -8.24 -14.42
C LEU A 140 -4.04 -9.07 -13.23
N GLY A 141 -5.34 -9.04 -12.96
CA GLY A 141 -5.94 -9.71 -11.81
C GLY A 141 -5.61 -9.07 -10.46
N LEU A 142 -5.17 -7.81 -10.45
CA LEU A 142 -4.86 -7.08 -9.22
C LEU A 142 -6.10 -6.53 -8.54
N VAL A 143 -7.17 -6.27 -9.29
CA VAL A 143 -8.51 -5.92 -8.80
C VAL A 143 -9.54 -6.87 -9.39
N ASP A 144 -10.73 -6.93 -8.82
CA ASP A 144 -11.77 -7.88 -9.24
C ASP A 144 -12.83 -7.25 -10.13
N GLU A 145 -12.97 -5.92 -10.05
CA GLU A 145 -14.03 -5.21 -10.76
C GLU A 145 -13.68 -3.73 -10.91
N ILE A 146 -14.14 -3.13 -12.01
CA ILE A 146 -14.17 -1.68 -12.19
C ILE A 146 -15.60 -1.21 -11.91
N GLY A 147 -15.75 -0.28 -10.97
CA GLY A 147 -17.07 0.19 -10.54
C GLY A 147 -17.00 1.39 -9.62
N TYR A 148 -18.14 1.79 -9.18
CA TYR A 148 -18.37 2.95 -8.31
C TYR A 148 -18.75 2.50 -6.89
N THR A 149 -18.99 3.45 -6.00
CA THR A 149 -19.42 3.14 -4.62
C THR A 149 -20.69 2.31 -4.57
N SER A 150 -21.64 2.54 -5.50
CA SER A 150 -22.86 1.74 -5.63
C SER A 150 -22.56 0.26 -5.88
N ASP A 151 -21.58 -0.02 -6.76
CA ASP A 151 -21.22 -1.39 -7.14
C ASP A 151 -20.51 -2.10 -5.99
N ALA A 152 -19.62 -1.39 -5.29
CA ALA A 152 -18.97 -1.91 -4.09
C ALA A 152 -19.98 -2.23 -2.97
N LEU A 153 -21.01 -1.37 -2.77
CA LEU A 153 -22.08 -1.62 -1.82
C LEU A 153 -22.95 -2.83 -2.23
N ALA A 154 -23.27 -2.94 -3.53
CA ALA A 154 -23.97 -4.11 -4.06
C ALA A 154 -23.16 -5.40 -3.85
N ALA A 155 -21.85 -5.37 -4.15
CA ALA A 155 -20.94 -6.49 -3.89
C ALA A 155 -20.88 -6.87 -2.41
N ALA A 156 -20.88 -5.87 -1.51
CA ALA A 156 -20.85 -6.11 -0.06
C ALA A 156 -22.17 -6.76 0.42
N ARG A 157 -23.34 -6.27 -0.04
CA ARG A 157 -24.64 -6.85 0.28
C ARG A 157 -24.73 -8.29 -0.20
N LEU A 158 -24.34 -8.53 -1.45
CA LEU A 158 -24.33 -9.88 -2.02
C LEU A 158 -23.42 -10.83 -1.23
N ALA A 159 -22.22 -10.40 -0.92
CA ALA A 159 -21.25 -11.22 -0.17
C ALA A 159 -21.73 -11.53 1.27
N ALA A 160 -22.52 -10.62 1.86
CA ALA A 160 -23.09 -10.76 3.19
C ALA A 160 -24.46 -11.47 3.21
N GLY A 161 -25.05 -11.75 2.04
CA GLY A 161 -26.40 -12.33 1.94
C GLY A 161 -27.52 -11.38 2.40
N LEU A 162 -27.33 -10.06 2.23
CA LEU A 162 -28.25 -9.00 2.63
C LEU A 162 -29.05 -8.49 1.43
N GLY A 163 -30.27 -8.01 1.71
CA GLY A 163 -31.15 -7.38 0.71
C GLY A 163 -30.71 -5.94 0.37
N ASP A 164 -31.36 -5.37 -0.66
CA ASP A 164 -31.04 -4.03 -1.17
C ASP A 164 -31.43 -2.92 -0.16
N ASP A 165 -32.33 -3.21 0.76
CA ASP A 165 -32.77 -2.34 1.84
C ASP A 165 -31.82 -2.30 3.04
N ALA A 166 -30.75 -3.10 3.01
CA ALA A 166 -29.77 -3.14 4.10
C ALA A 166 -29.18 -1.75 4.36
N ARG A 167 -29.26 -1.34 5.62
CA ARG A 167 -28.81 -0.03 6.05
C ARG A 167 -27.28 0.11 5.90
N VAL A 168 -26.84 1.18 5.23
CA VAL A 168 -25.43 1.57 5.15
C VAL A 168 -25.10 2.51 6.31
N VAL A 169 -24.05 2.20 7.07
CA VAL A 169 -23.55 3.01 8.17
C VAL A 169 -22.13 3.43 7.86
N VAL A 170 -21.84 4.72 7.99
CA VAL A 170 -20.50 5.28 7.78
C VAL A 170 -19.89 5.60 9.13
N TYR A 171 -18.71 5.03 9.40
CA TYR A 171 -17.93 5.34 10.61
C TYR A 171 -16.93 6.46 10.28
N ARG A 172 -16.99 7.53 11.05
CA ARG A 172 -16.11 8.70 10.93
C ARG A 172 -15.37 8.96 12.24
N ARG A 173 -14.17 9.53 12.13
CA ARG A 173 -13.40 9.93 13.31
C ARG A 173 -13.94 11.21 13.92
N ASN A 174 -14.42 12.12 13.08
CA ASN A 174 -15.00 13.41 13.46
C ASN A 174 -16.35 13.58 12.72
N GLU A 175 -17.24 14.39 13.29
CA GLU A 175 -18.47 14.81 12.63
C GLU A 175 -18.17 15.98 11.68
N TYR A 176 -18.60 15.87 10.43
CA TYR A 176 -18.52 16.91 9.41
C TYR A 176 -19.94 17.24 8.94
N PRO A 177 -20.36 18.54 8.89
CA PRO A 177 -21.73 18.92 8.53
C PRO A 177 -22.17 18.42 7.15
N ASP A 178 -21.26 18.37 6.19
CA ASP A 178 -21.51 17.97 4.79
C ASP A 178 -20.88 16.61 4.46
N ASP A 179 -20.90 15.67 5.39
CA ASP A 179 -20.24 14.38 5.23
C ASP A 179 -20.98 13.47 4.25
N THR A 180 -20.28 13.00 3.23
CA THR A 180 -20.78 12.05 2.23
C THR A 180 -19.82 10.85 2.12
N VAL A 181 -20.30 9.75 1.49
CA VAL A 181 -19.46 8.56 1.22
C VAL A 181 -18.27 8.86 0.31
N TYR A 182 -18.27 10.00 -0.37
CA TYR A 182 -17.21 10.44 -1.28
C TYR A 182 -16.20 11.39 -0.63
N ASN A 183 -16.43 11.83 0.60
CA ASN A 183 -15.49 12.70 1.31
C ASN A 183 -14.28 11.89 1.78
N SER A 184 -13.33 11.67 0.87
CA SER A 184 -12.04 11.03 1.19
C SER A 184 -11.07 11.98 1.90
N ALA A 185 -11.33 13.27 1.87
CA ALA A 185 -10.42 14.34 2.28
C ALA A 185 -10.59 14.81 3.73
N ALA A 186 -11.19 14.03 4.60
CA ALA A 186 -11.05 14.27 6.04
C ALA A 186 -9.65 13.89 6.54
N LEU A 187 -8.64 14.30 5.80
CA LEU A 187 -7.23 14.26 6.18
C LEU A 187 -6.88 15.65 6.72
N GLY A 188 -7.23 15.92 7.97
CA GLY A 188 -6.63 16.95 8.79
C GLY A 188 -5.56 16.35 9.66
#